data_acdaeda568758493f71ace319a7c44f3
#
_entry.id   acdaeda568758493f71ace319a7c44f3
#
_cell.length_a   1.000
_cell.length_b   1.000
_cell.length_c   1.000
_cell.angle_alpha   90.00
_cell.angle_beta   90.00
_cell.angle_gamma   90.00
#
_symmetry.space_group_name_H-M   'P 1'
#
loop_
_entity.id
_entity.type
_entity.pdbx_description
1 polymer ?
#
loop_
_entity_poly.entity_id
_entity_poly.type
_entity_poly.pdbx_seq_one_letter_code
_entity_poly.pdbx_strand_id
1 'polypeptide(L)'
;MPLTESIKFIDLFAGIGGIRIPFDELGYKCVFSSEWDKNACKTYIANFGDIPAGDITKIKEQDIPPHDILLAGFPCQAFSIMGKMQGFNDTRGTMFFEIERILAYHKPKAILLENVKQLTTHDHGNTFKVILQKLSQLGYHVKYQVLNALDFGLPQKRERIIIVGFLDKFDSEKFNFDFEKKDYNLASILEDETKIPANFYASEKIRQKRLDFTSDKIKFFPSVWHENKSGNISILDYSCALRTGASYNYLLVNGERRFTPRELLRLQGFPDSYKIVVSTQEIRRQTGNSVAVPMIRMVAQKIDSILRSKENGATSETQRFKETYGKRVISA
;
A
#
# COMPACT_ATOMS: atom_id res chain seq x y z
N MET A 1 -7.44 6.26 -34.11
CA MET A 1 -6.34 6.47 -33.15
C MET A 1 -5.78 5.11 -32.83
N PRO A 2 -4.48 4.83 -32.91
CA PRO A 2 -3.94 3.59 -32.42
C PRO A 2 -4.21 3.56 -30.91
N LEU A 3 -4.80 2.46 -30.43
CA LEU A 3 -4.96 2.17 -29.01
C LEU A 3 -3.53 2.11 -28.43
N THR A 4 -3.11 3.13 -27.69
CA THR A 4 -1.88 3.03 -26.90
C THR A 4 -2.06 1.82 -25.99
N GLU A 5 -1.15 0.85 -26.05
CA GLU A 5 -1.21 -0.32 -25.17
C GLU A 5 -1.30 0.17 -23.72
N SER A 6 -2.28 -0.35 -22.98
CA SER A 6 -2.44 -0.02 -21.57
C SER A 6 -1.18 -0.43 -20.80
N ILE A 7 -0.62 0.47 -20.00
CA ILE A 7 0.51 0.17 -19.11
C ILE A 7 0.13 -1.01 -18.22
N LYS A 8 1.02 -2.01 -18.15
CA LYS A 8 0.81 -3.27 -17.42
C LYS A 8 1.53 -3.22 -16.06
N PHE A 9 0.91 -3.74 -15.04
CA PHE A 9 1.57 -3.89 -13.75
C PHE A 9 1.32 -5.25 -13.11
N ILE A 10 2.17 -5.60 -12.16
CA ILE A 10 2.00 -6.73 -11.26
C ILE A 10 1.87 -6.26 -9.82
N ASP A 11 1.10 -7.02 -8.99
CA ASP A 11 0.84 -6.72 -7.59
C ASP A 11 1.30 -7.89 -6.71
N LEU A 12 2.47 -7.75 -6.08
CA LEU A 12 3.06 -8.77 -5.23
C LEU A 12 2.70 -8.53 -3.76
N PHE A 13 2.43 -9.62 -3.03
CA PHE A 13 1.92 -9.55 -1.65
C PHE A 13 0.64 -8.71 -1.58
N ALA A 14 -0.23 -8.95 -2.55
CA ALA A 14 -1.36 -8.08 -2.90
C ALA A 14 -2.36 -7.82 -1.76
N GLY A 15 -2.41 -8.71 -0.76
CA GLY A 15 -3.34 -8.57 0.35
C GLY A 15 -4.78 -8.46 -0.13
N ILE A 16 -5.39 -7.32 0.14
CA ILE A 16 -6.73 -6.97 -0.35
C ILE A 16 -6.71 -5.89 -1.45
N GLY A 17 -5.57 -5.73 -2.16
CA GLY A 17 -5.46 -4.87 -3.34
C GLY A 17 -5.37 -3.36 -3.06
N GLY A 18 -4.98 -2.96 -1.86
CA GLY A 18 -4.90 -1.54 -1.51
C GLY A 18 -3.89 -0.74 -2.35
N ILE A 19 -2.79 -1.37 -2.80
CA ILE A 19 -1.83 -0.73 -3.72
C ILE A 19 -2.38 -0.74 -5.15
N ARG A 20 -3.08 -1.80 -5.55
CA ARG A 20 -3.65 -1.98 -6.88
C ARG A 20 -4.70 -0.93 -7.23
N ILE A 21 -5.63 -0.61 -6.31
CA ILE A 21 -6.78 0.27 -6.57
C ILE A 21 -6.39 1.55 -7.33
N PRO A 22 -5.38 2.34 -6.91
CA PRO A 22 -5.00 3.56 -7.62
C PRO A 22 -4.51 3.34 -9.06
N PHE A 23 -3.90 2.19 -9.36
CA PHE A 23 -3.41 1.88 -10.70
C PHE A 23 -4.54 1.42 -11.62
N ASP A 24 -5.52 0.65 -11.09
CA ASP A 24 -6.75 0.34 -11.83
C ASP A 24 -7.55 1.63 -12.15
N GLU A 25 -7.64 2.58 -11.20
CA GLU A 25 -8.28 3.90 -11.39
C GLU A 25 -7.60 4.73 -12.51
N LEU A 26 -6.28 4.58 -12.72
CA LEU A 26 -5.53 5.21 -13.81
C LEU A 26 -5.70 4.50 -15.16
N GLY A 27 -6.46 3.39 -15.20
CA GLY A 27 -6.70 2.60 -16.41
C GLY A 27 -5.54 1.66 -16.77
N TYR A 28 -4.67 1.35 -15.81
CA TYR A 28 -3.59 0.38 -15.98
C TYR A 28 -4.13 -1.04 -15.86
N LYS A 29 -3.43 -2.00 -16.47
CA LYS A 29 -3.85 -3.40 -16.47
C LYS A 29 -3.01 -4.23 -15.51
N CYS A 30 -3.63 -4.78 -14.47
CA CYS A 30 -3.01 -5.83 -13.66
C CYS A 30 -2.91 -7.10 -14.50
N VAL A 31 -1.68 -7.59 -14.72
CA VAL A 31 -1.44 -8.81 -15.50
C VAL A 31 -1.02 -10.00 -14.64
N PHE A 32 -0.69 -9.76 -13.38
CA PHE A 32 -0.33 -10.79 -12.42
C PHE A 32 -0.47 -10.24 -10.99
N SER A 33 -0.92 -11.09 -10.08
CA SER A 33 -0.91 -10.79 -8.63
C SER A 33 -0.53 -12.04 -7.84
N SER A 34 0.11 -11.85 -6.68
CA SER A 34 0.40 -12.93 -5.75
C SER A 34 -0.04 -12.60 -4.33
N GLU A 35 -0.73 -13.55 -3.69
CA GLU A 35 -1.13 -13.48 -2.29
C GLU A 35 -1.34 -14.92 -1.78
N TRP A 36 -0.78 -15.26 -0.63
CA TRP A 36 -0.84 -16.62 -0.09
C TRP A 36 -1.98 -16.82 0.91
N ASP A 37 -2.47 -15.73 1.54
CA ASP A 37 -3.52 -15.80 2.52
C ASP A 37 -4.88 -16.05 1.87
N LYS A 38 -5.47 -17.20 2.18
CA LYS A 38 -6.73 -17.64 1.57
C LYS A 38 -7.90 -16.68 1.77
N ASN A 39 -7.96 -15.96 2.92
CA ASN A 39 -9.04 -15.02 3.17
C ASN A 39 -8.79 -13.68 2.48
N ALA A 40 -7.53 -13.24 2.38
CA ALA A 40 -7.16 -12.10 1.55
C ALA A 40 -7.47 -12.37 0.07
N CYS A 41 -7.12 -13.56 -0.45
CA CYS A 41 -7.48 -13.99 -1.81
C CYS A 41 -9.01 -13.94 -2.05
N LYS A 42 -9.83 -14.40 -1.10
CA LYS A 42 -11.31 -14.32 -1.24
C LYS A 42 -11.77 -12.87 -1.41
N THR A 43 -11.26 -11.97 -0.58
CA THR A 43 -11.57 -10.55 -0.65
C THR A 43 -11.08 -9.94 -1.96
N TYR A 44 -9.85 -10.27 -2.37
CA TYR A 44 -9.26 -9.81 -3.64
C TYR A 44 -10.08 -10.24 -4.85
N ILE A 45 -10.39 -11.54 -4.96
CA ILE A 45 -11.20 -12.09 -6.06
C ILE A 45 -12.57 -11.43 -6.14
N ALA A 46 -13.24 -11.24 -4.99
CA ALA A 46 -14.55 -10.62 -4.94
C ALA A 46 -14.58 -9.18 -5.46
N ASN A 47 -13.46 -8.46 -5.36
CA ASN A 47 -13.36 -7.05 -5.72
C ASN A 47 -12.73 -6.80 -7.10
N PHE A 48 -11.79 -7.65 -7.54
CA PHE A 48 -11.07 -7.45 -8.80
C PHE A 48 -11.39 -8.51 -9.86
N GLY A 49 -11.99 -9.64 -9.48
CA GLY A 49 -12.28 -10.75 -10.40
C GLY A 49 -11.08 -11.62 -10.72
N ASP A 50 -9.84 -11.18 -10.41
CA ASP A 50 -8.61 -11.91 -10.67
C ASP A 50 -8.27 -12.86 -9.52
N ILE A 51 -7.68 -14.01 -9.84
CA ILE A 51 -7.22 -14.99 -8.86
C ILE A 51 -5.73 -14.78 -8.61
N PRO A 52 -5.30 -14.38 -7.40
CA PRO A 52 -3.88 -14.29 -7.08
C PRO A 52 -3.19 -15.66 -7.21
N ALA A 53 -1.98 -15.65 -7.75
CA ALA A 53 -1.22 -16.88 -8.06
C ALA A 53 -0.67 -17.62 -6.82
N GLY A 54 -0.97 -17.14 -5.61
CA GLY A 54 -0.56 -17.79 -4.35
C GLY A 54 0.81 -17.34 -3.86
N ASP A 55 1.59 -18.29 -3.34
CA ASP A 55 2.90 -18.05 -2.72
C ASP A 55 3.97 -17.75 -3.78
N ILE A 56 4.47 -16.50 -3.78
CA ILE A 56 5.44 -16.01 -4.77
C ILE A 56 6.76 -16.79 -4.74
N THR A 57 7.14 -17.40 -3.61
CA THR A 57 8.36 -18.21 -3.50
C THR A 57 8.31 -19.50 -4.33
N LYS A 58 7.12 -19.89 -4.79
CA LYS A 58 6.89 -21.09 -5.61
C LYS A 58 6.71 -20.79 -7.11
N ILE A 59 6.75 -19.52 -7.48
CA ILE A 59 6.51 -19.06 -8.85
C ILE A 59 7.83 -18.63 -9.45
N LYS A 60 8.16 -19.19 -10.60
CA LYS A 60 9.37 -18.80 -11.32
C LYS A 60 9.16 -17.45 -12.02
N GLU A 61 10.21 -16.65 -12.11
CA GLU A 61 10.15 -15.35 -12.76
C GLU A 61 9.71 -15.39 -14.21
N GLN A 62 10.08 -16.45 -14.95
CA GLN A 62 9.67 -16.63 -16.35
C GLN A 62 8.18 -16.92 -16.54
N ASP A 63 7.50 -17.37 -15.48
CA ASP A 63 6.06 -17.65 -15.51
C ASP A 63 5.22 -16.38 -15.24
N ILE A 64 5.89 -15.27 -14.85
CA ILE A 64 5.27 -13.97 -14.63
C ILE A 64 5.21 -13.21 -15.97
N PRO A 65 4.05 -12.67 -16.38
CA PRO A 65 3.94 -11.92 -17.64
C PRO A 65 4.82 -10.66 -17.67
N PRO A 66 5.26 -10.22 -18.86
CA PRO A 66 5.93 -8.93 -19.04
C PRO A 66 5.04 -7.77 -18.52
N HIS A 67 5.66 -6.83 -17.82
CA HIS A 67 4.97 -5.72 -17.17
C HIS A 67 5.86 -4.47 -17.13
N ASP A 68 5.23 -3.29 -17.02
CA ASP A 68 5.89 -2.00 -16.97
C ASP A 68 6.19 -1.54 -15.55
N ILE A 69 5.37 -1.98 -14.58
CA ILE A 69 5.47 -1.56 -13.18
C ILE A 69 5.36 -2.78 -12.26
N LEU A 70 6.21 -2.83 -11.23
CA LEU A 70 6.10 -3.77 -10.12
C LEU A 70 5.63 -3.04 -8.87
N LEU A 71 4.52 -3.50 -8.30
CA LEU A 71 3.96 -3.04 -7.02
C LEU A 71 4.18 -4.10 -5.95
N ALA A 72 4.63 -3.72 -4.75
CA ALA A 72 4.78 -4.66 -3.64
C ALA A 72 4.67 -4.00 -2.27
N GLY A 73 3.70 -4.45 -1.45
CA GLY A 73 3.65 -4.21 -0.01
C GLY A 73 4.22 -5.41 0.73
N PHE A 74 5.54 -5.54 0.79
CA PHE A 74 6.18 -6.74 1.32
C PHE A 74 6.26 -6.75 2.86
N PRO A 75 6.16 -7.93 3.51
CA PRO A 75 6.22 -8.02 4.97
C PRO A 75 7.61 -7.63 5.49
N CYS A 76 7.63 -6.82 6.57
CA CYS A 76 8.85 -6.51 7.31
C CYS A 76 9.21 -7.72 8.20
N GLN A 77 9.93 -8.66 7.64
CA GLN A 77 10.56 -9.74 8.40
C GLN A 77 12.05 -9.43 8.57
N ALA A 78 12.58 -9.73 9.76
CA ALA A 78 13.98 -9.49 10.05
C ALA A 78 14.86 -10.18 9.01
N PHE A 79 15.73 -9.41 8.35
CA PHE A 79 16.88 -9.97 7.70
C PHE A 79 17.79 -10.48 8.83
N SER A 80 17.81 -11.76 9.13
CA SER A 80 18.84 -12.32 9.98
C SER A 80 20.15 -12.40 9.18
N ILE A 81 20.79 -11.23 8.99
CA ILE A 81 22.12 -11.13 8.37
C ILE A 81 23.19 -11.76 9.27
N MET A 82 22.87 -12.07 10.52
CA MET A 82 23.77 -12.66 11.50
C MET A 82 23.51 -14.15 11.79
N GLY A 83 23.45 -14.95 10.77
CA GLY A 83 23.61 -16.39 10.86
C GLY A 83 24.55 -16.81 9.76
N LYS A 84 25.86 -16.99 10.09
CA LYS A 84 26.88 -17.71 9.29
C LYS A 84 26.34 -18.25 7.96
N MET A 85 27.02 -17.96 6.87
CA MET A 85 26.86 -18.58 5.55
C MET A 85 26.74 -20.13 5.65
N GLN A 86 25.66 -20.60 6.20
CA GLN A 86 25.28 -21.99 6.22
C GLN A 86 23.90 -22.11 5.58
N GLY A 87 23.93 -22.27 4.27
CA GLY A 87 22.85 -22.86 3.51
C GLY A 87 21.61 -21.96 3.26
N PHE A 88 21.15 -22.00 2.05
CA PHE A 88 19.96 -21.42 1.45
C PHE A 88 18.60 -21.75 2.12
N ASN A 89 18.57 -22.13 3.40
CA ASN A 89 17.37 -22.68 4.06
C ASN A 89 16.74 -21.80 5.13
N ASP A 90 17.16 -20.55 5.34
CA ASP A 90 16.43 -19.67 6.26
C ASP A 90 15.49 -18.73 5.47
N THR A 91 14.25 -19.20 5.29
CA THR A 91 13.20 -18.59 4.46
C THR A 91 12.60 -17.30 5.03
N ARG A 92 13.09 -16.75 6.14
CA ARG A 92 12.40 -15.67 6.87
C ARG A 92 12.90 -14.24 6.62
N GLY A 93 14.00 -14.07 5.89
CA GLY A 93 14.48 -12.76 5.43
C GLY A 93 14.23 -12.48 3.94
N THR A 94 13.41 -13.29 3.28
CA THR A 94 13.49 -13.56 1.85
C THR A 94 12.52 -12.81 0.96
N MET A 95 11.48 -12.15 1.50
CA MET A 95 10.42 -11.59 0.64
C MET A 95 10.91 -10.43 -0.24
N PHE A 96 11.88 -9.64 0.21
CA PHE A 96 12.54 -8.66 -0.65
C PHE A 96 13.39 -9.33 -1.76
N PHE A 97 14.02 -10.47 -1.48
CA PHE A 97 14.79 -11.21 -2.49
C PHE A 97 13.90 -11.83 -3.57
N GLU A 98 12.64 -12.12 -3.27
CA GLU A 98 11.65 -12.47 -4.28
C GLU A 98 11.36 -11.29 -5.22
N ILE A 99 11.26 -10.08 -4.68
CA ILE A 99 11.16 -8.86 -5.49
C ILE A 99 12.45 -8.69 -6.32
N GLU A 100 13.63 -8.81 -5.71
CA GLU A 100 14.93 -8.66 -6.38
C GLU A 100 15.07 -9.58 -7.60
N ARG A 101 14.76 -10.90 -7.47
CA ARG A 101 14.86 -11.84 -8.60
C ARG A 101 13.91 -11.53 -9.75
N ILE A 102 12.68 -11.08 -9.43
CA ILE A 102 11.68 -10.69 -10.43
C ILE A 102 12.13 -9.39 -11.13
N LEU A 103 12.65 -8.41 -10.39
CA LEU A 103 13.21 -7.18 -10.96
C LEU A 103 14.43 -7.45 -11.84
N ALA A 104 15.30 -8.39 -11.46
CA ALA A 104 16.47 -8.79 -12.26
C ALA A 104 16.07 -9.37 -13.62
N TYR A 105 15.00 -10.17 -13.66
CA TYR A 105 14.51 -10.82 -14.87
C TYR A 105 13.72 -9.88 -15.77
N HIS A 106 12.71 -9.19 -15.22
CA HIS A 106 11.75 -8.40 -15.99
C HIS A 106 12.17 -6.96 -16.26
N LYS A 107 12.93 -6.35 -15.35
CA LYS A 107 13.37 -4.94 -15.42
C LYS A 107 12.22 -3.97 -15.77
N PRO A 108 11.10 -3.95 -14.99
CA PRO A 108 10.02 -3.03 -15.24
C PRO A 108 10.50 -1.57 -15.19
N LYS A 109 9.85 -0.67 -15.96
CA LYS A 109 10.21 0.75 -16.06
C LYS A 109 10.19 1.46 -14.71
N ALA A 110 9.23 1.09 -13.85
CA ALA A 110 9.06 1.67 -12.52
C ALA A 110 8.73 0.62 -11.47
N ILE A 111 9.05 0.94 -10.22
CA ILE A 111 8.70 0.15 -9.04
C ILE A 111 8.06 1.04 -7.97
N LEU A 112 7.08 0.49 -7.25
CA LEU A 112 6.55 1.06 -6.02
C LEU A 112 6.57 -0.02 -4.94
N LEU A 113 7.38 0.21 -3.90
CA LEU A 113 7.48 -0.68 -2.76
C LEU A 113 6.99 0.03 -1.50
N GLU A 114 6.23 -0.68 -0.67
CA GLU A 114 5.72 -0.16 0.61
C GLU A 114 6.17 -1.05 1.76
N ASN A 115 6.48 -0.42 2.89
CA ASN A 115 6.75 -1.13 4.14
C ASN A 115 6.46 -0.24 5.36
N VAL A 116 6.53 -0.83 6.55
CA VAL A 116 6.42 -0.09 7.80
C VAL A 116 7.62 0.85 7.99
N LYS A 117 7.40 2.02 8.62
CA LYS A 117 8.47 3.00 8.93
C LYS A 117 9.69 2.37 9.60
N GLN A 118 9.47 1.39 10.49
CA GLN A 118 10.53 0.71 11.24
C GLN A 118 11.56 0.01 10.34
N LEU A 119 11.25 -0.27 9.07
CA LEU A 119 12.23 -0.79 8.12
C LEU A 119 13.47 0.12 8.01
N THR A 120 13.29 1.44 8.10
CA THR A 120 14.41 2.42 7.99
C THR A 120 15.39 2.37 9.15
N THR A 121 14.96 1.87 10.32
CA THR A 121 15.77 1.77 11.53
C THR A 121 16.10 0.34 11.93
N HIS A 122 15.54 -0.64 11.23
CA HIS A 122 15.75 -2.06 11.50
C HIS A 122 17.24 -2.42 11.35
N ASP A 123 17.79 -3.14 12.34
CA ASP A 123 19.20 -3.51 12.39
C ASP A 123 20.13 -2.29 12.20
N HIS A 124 19.90 -1.23 13.00
CA HIS A 124 20.64 0.04 12.90
C HIS A 124 20.64 0.66 11.49
N GLY A 125 19.59 0.38 10.69
CA GLY A 125 19.43 0.85 9.31
C GLY A 125 20.12 -0.03 8.26
N ASN A 126 20.81 -1.11 8.65
CA ASN A 126 21.53 -1.98 7.71
C ASN A 126 20.57 -2.66 6.72
N THR A 127 19.42 -3.15 7.21
CA THR A 127 18.41 -3.76 6.36
C THR A 127 17.99 -2.85 5.21
N PHE A 128 17.70 -1.59 5.51
CA PHE A 128 17.27 -0.63 4.50
C PHE A 128 18.39 -0.27 3.53
N LYS A 129 19.63 -0.14 4.00
CA LYS A 129 20.81 0.08 3.15
C LYS A 129 21.00 -1.05 2.14
N VAL A 130 20.84 -2.32 2.57
CA VAL A 130 20.93 -3.49 1.68
C VAL A 130 19.87 -3.42 0.60
N ILE A 131 18.60 -3.10 0.94
CA ILE A 131 17.51 -2.93 -0.04
C ILE A 131 17.88 -1.88 -1.10
N LEU A 132 18.30 -0.68 -0.66
CA LEU A 132 18.70 0.40 -1.57
C LEU A 132 19.89 0.01 -2.46
N GLN A 133 20.90 -0.65 -1.90
CA GLN A 133 22.05 -1.13 -2.64
C GLN A 133 21.65 -2.15 -3.71
N LYS A 134 20.80 -3.11 -3.39
CA LYS A 134 20.31 -4.13 -4.32
C LYS A 134 19.51 -3.50 -5.47
N LEU A 135 18.60 -2.58 -5.16
CA LEU A 135 17.85 -1.84 -6.19
C LEU A 135 18.79 -1.04 -7.10
N SER A 136 19.80 -0.37 -6.54
CA SER A 136 20.82 0.35 -7.33
C SER A 136 21.64 -0.59 -8.23
N GLN A 137 22.04 -1.76 -7.72
CA GLN A 137 22.77 -2.78 -8.51
C GLN A 137 21.93 -3.31 -9.68
N LEU A 138 20.61 -3.35 -9.54
CA LEU A 138 19.68 -3.71 -10.61
C LEU A 138 19.47 -2.58 -11.63
N GLY A 139 20.05 -1.39 -11.40
CA GLY A 139 19.96 -0.22 -12.27
C GLY A 139 18.82 0.74 -11.93
N TYR A 140 18.12 0.55 -10.81
CA TYR A 140 17.06 1.48 -10.41
C TYR A 140 17.60 2.73 -9.72
N HIS A 141 17.15 3.88 -10.17
CA HIS A 141 17.31 5.17 -9.51
C HIS A 141 16.16 5.36 -8.53
N VAL A 142 16.45 5.31 -7.22
CA VAL A 142 15.44 5.18 -6.17
C VAL A 142 15.30 6.47 -5.38
N LYS A 143 14.04 6.87 -5.12
CA LYS A 143 13.66 7.86 -4.11
C LYS A 143 12.75 7.22 -3.07
N TYR A 144 12.82 7.69 -1.84
CA TYR A 144 12.02 7.15 -0.75
C TYR A 144 11.66 8.22 0.28
N GLN A 145 10.52 8.05 0.92
CA GLN A 145 10.08 8.93 2.00
C GLN A 145 9.12 8.18 2.94
N VAL A 146 9.17 8.54 4.23
CA VAL A 146 8.14 8.13 5.19
C VAL A 146 6.97 9.09 5.06
N LEU A 147 5.81 8.54 4.70
CA LEU A 147 4.56 9.28 4.55
C LEU A 147 3.59 8.89 5.68
N ASN A 148 2.72 9.83 6.08
CA ASN A 148 1.69 9.59 7.09
C ASN A 148 0.30 9.73 6.47
N ALA A 149 -0.57 8.75 6.69
CA ALA A 149 -1.93 8.75 6.14
C ALA A 149 -2.76 9.97 6.55
N LEU A 150 -2.47 10.61 7.69
CA LEU A 150 -3.10 11.88 8.10
C LEU A 150 -2.92 12.98 7.06
N ASP A 151 -1.74 13.06 6.44
CA ASP A 151 -1.43 14.09 5.43
C ASP A 151 -2.19 13.87 4.10
N PHE A 152 -2.90 12.74 3.96
CA PHE A 152 -3.63 12.34 2.76
C PHE A 152 -5.15 12.27 2.99
N GLY A 153 -5.66 12.94 4.01
CA GLY A 153 -7.09 13.07 4.29
C GLY A 153 -7.71 11.88 5.04
N LEU A 154 -6.90 10.95 5.57
CA LEU A 154 -7.41 9.85 6.38
C LEU A 154 -7.23 10.14 7.88
N PRO A 155 -8.25 9.96 8.71
CA PRO A 155 -8.16 10.14 10.16
C PRO A 155 -7.43 8.95 10.82
N GLN A 156 -6.21 8.63 10.32
CA GLN A 156 -5.39 7.55 10.84
C GLN A 156 -3.91 7.95 10.85
N LYS A 157 -3.29 7.95 12.03
CA LYS A 157 -1.84 8.09 12.15
C LYS A 157 -1.17 6.78 11.77
N ARG A 158 -0.84 6.66 10.46
CA ARG A 158 -0.19 5.49 9.87
C ARG A 158 1.00 5.92 9.03
N GLU A 159 2.20 5.71 9.55
CA GLU A 159 3.45 6.05 8.88
C GLU A 159 3.98 4.83 8.12
N ARG A 160 4.33 5.03 6.83
CA ARG A 160 4.86 4.00 5.95
C ARG A 160 6.03 4.55 5.15
N ILE A 161 7.07 3.75 4.98
CA ILE A 161 8.10 4.05 4.00
C ILE A 161 7.58 3.68 2.61
N ILE A 162 7.62 4.63 1.71
CA ILE A 162 7.33 4.43 0.29
C ILE A 162 8.62 4.57 -0.47
N ILE A 163 8.91 3.60 -1.33
CA ILE A 163 10.09 3.54 -2.17
C ILE A 163 9.63 3.51 -3.61
N VAL A 164 10.04 4.49 -4.40
CA VAL A 164 9.76 4.57 -5.84
C VAL A 164 11.08 4.52 -6.59
N GLY A 165 11.17 3.67 -7.58
CA GLY A 165 12.37 3.57 -8.42
C GLY A 165 12.03 3.55 -9.89
N PHE A 166 12.91 4.09 -10.72
CA PHE A 166 12.83 4.07 -12.17
C PHE A 166 14.14 3.53 -12.74
N LEU A 167 14.06 2.75 -13.84
CA LEU A 167 15.25 2.36 -14.60
C LEU A 167 15.88 3.57 -15.31
N ASP A 168 15.05 4.51 -15.73
CA ASP A 168 15.52 5.72 -16.37
C ASP A 168 15.85 6.80 -15.33
N LYS A 169 17.07 7.34 -15.40
CA LYS A 169 17.53 8.39 -14.49
C LYS A 169 16.71 9.67 -14.60
N PHE A 170 16.35 10.10 -15.81
CA PHE A 170 15.56 11.31 -16.03
C PHE A 170 14.16 11.19 -15.44
N ASP A 171 13.56 10.00 -15.48
CA ASP A 171 12.26 9.75 -14.84
C ASP A 171 12.38 9.85 -13.32
N SER A 172 13.44 9.30 -12.75
CA SER A 172 13.70 9.44 -11.31
C SER A 172 13.96 10.89 -10.91
N GLU A 173 14.65 11.68 -11.71
CA GLU A 173 14.91 13.09 -11.43
C GLU A 173 13.62 13.92 -11.38
N LYS A 174 12.64 13.62 -12.23
CA LYS A 174 11.31 14.29 -12.26
C LYS A 174 10.44 13.91 -11.06
N PHE A 175 10.63 12.75 -10.46
CA PHE A 175 9.82 12.30 -9.33
C PHE A 175 10.23 13.02 -8.05
N ASN A 176 9.26 13.40 -7.22
CA ASN A 176 9.46 13.88 -5.85
C ASN A 176 8.28 13.45 -4.97
N PHE A 177 8.44 13.58 -3.65
CA PHE A 177 7.41 13.32 -2.65
C PHE A 177 6.75 14.61 -2.13
N ASP A 178 6.75 15.68 -2.90
CA ASP A 178 6.06 16.92 -2.53
C ASP A 178 4.56 16.75 -2.80
N PHE A 179 3.79 16.58 -1.76
CA PHE A 179 2.34 16.42 -1.81
C PHE A 179 1.68 17.54 -1.02
N GLU A 180 0.61 18.08 -1.58
CA GLU A 180 -0.29 18.96 -0.83
C GLU A 180 -1.00 18.15 0.26
N LYS A 181 -0.91 18.63 1.50
CA LYS A 181 -1.57 18.00 2.63
C LYS A 181 -3.07 18.21 2.55
N LYS A 182 -3.81 17.16 2.89
CA LYS A 182 -5.27 17.16 2.95
C LYS A 182 -5.72 17.05 4.40
N ASP A 183 -6.67 17.88 4.79
CA ASP A 183 -7.32 17.77 6.09
C ASP A 183 -8.11 16.46 6.18
N TYR A 184 -8.10 15.86 7.37
CA TYR A 184 -8.88 14.66 7.66
C TYR A 184 -10.10 15.00 8.53
N ASN A 185 -11.11 14.15 8.45
CA ASN A 185 -12.29 14.26 9.30
C ASN A 185 -12.70 12.87 9.79
N LEU A 186 -12.66 12.66 11.11
CA LEU A 186 -13.05 11.38 11.70
C LEU A 186 -14.54 11.06 11.44
N ALA A 187 -15.42 12.07 11.47
CA ALA A 187 -16.84 11.84 11.24
C ALA A 187 -17.14 11.26 9.85
N SER A 188 -16.32 11.59 8.84
CA SER A 188 -16.56 11.14 7.47
C SER A 188 -16.42 9.62 7.25
N ILE A 189 -15.71 8.92 8.15
CA ILE A 189 -15.52 7.48 8.04
C ILE A 189 -16.50 6.68 8.89
N LEU A 190 -17.20 7.34 9.85
CA LEU A 190 -18.12 6.67 10.75
C LEU A 190 -19.46 6.36 10.06
N GLU A 191 -20.04 5.23 10.42
CA GLU A 191 -21.38 4.86 10.03
C GLU A 191 -22.41 5.49 10.98
N ASP A 192 -23.67 5.55 10.54
CA ASP A 192 -24.79 6.03 11.35
C ASP A 192 -24.91 5.20 12.65
N GLU A 193 -24.76 5.84 13.78
CA GLU A 193 -24.72 5.19 15.10
C GLU A 193 -25.98 4.38 15.39
N THR A 194 -27.15 4.79 14.83
CA THR A 194 -28.42 4.08 14.98
C THR A 194 -28.46 2.73 14.26
N LYS A 195 -27.54 2.50 13.34
CA LYS A 195 -27.42 1.27 12.54
C LYS A 195 -26.33 0.33 13.03
N ILE A 196 -25.57 0.72 14.06
CA ILE A 196 -24.47 -0.11 14.59
C ILE A 196 -25.04 -1.27 15.39
N PRO A 197 -24.71 -2.52 15.03
CA PRO A 197 -25.16 -3.69 15.78
C PRO A 197 -24.60 -3.71 17.22
N ALA A 198 -25.40 -4.17 18.17
CA ALA A 198 -25.07 -4.18 19.60
C ALA A 198 -23.78 -4.93 19.93
N ASN A 199 -23.40 -5.93 19.12
CA ASN A 199 -22.18 -6.71 19.31
C ASN A 199 -20.89 -5.92 19.04
N PHE A 200 -20.96 -4.72 18.45
CA PHE A 200 -19.80 -3.82 18.32
C PHE A 200 -19.52 -3.02 19.58
N TYR A 201 -20.48 -2.85 20.46
CA TYR A 201 -20.29 -2.14 21.72
C TYR A 201 -19.39 -2.95 22.66
N ALA A 202 -18.50 -2.25 23.37
CA ALA A 202 -17.71 -2.85 24.43
C ALA A 202 -18.61 -3.16 25.64
N SER A 203 -18.24 -4.16 26.44
CA SER A 203 -18.98 -4.43 27.68
C SER A 203 -18.98 -3.23 28.62
N GLU A 204 -20.00 -3.12 29.46
CA GLU A 204 -20.14 -2.07 30.46
C GLU A 204 -18.87 -1.93 31.32
N LYS A 205 -18.31 -3.06 31.77
CA LYS A 205 -17.04 -3.10 32.51
C LYS A 205 -15.88 -2.42 31.78
N ILE A 206 -15.77 -2.60 30.46
CA ILE A 206 -14.70 -2.00 29.64
C ILE A 206 -14.97 -0.51 29.49
N ARG A 207 -16.21 -0.11 29.21
CA ARG A 207 -16.60 1.30 29.05
C ARG A 207 -16.37 2.06 30.34
N GLN A 208 -16.82 1.53 31.48
CA GLN A 208 -16.63 2.15 32.80
C GLN A 208 -15.15 2.29 33.12
N LYS A 209 -14.34 1.22 32.95
CA LYS A 209 -12.89 1.31 33.15
C LYS A 209 -12.28 2.47 32.34
N ARG A 210 -12.70 2.65 31.06
CA ARG A 210 -12.19 3.74 30.23
C ARG A 210 -12.59 5.12 30.73
N LEU A 211 -13.81 5.27 31.19
CA LEU A 211 -14.29 6.51 31.80
C LEU A 211 -13.49 6.87 33.06
N ASP A 212 -13.24 5.88 33.94
CA ASP A 212 -12.47 6.08 35.17
C ASP A 212 -11.03 6.52 34.86
N PHE A 213 -10.35 5.86 33.87
CA PHE A 213 -8.98 6.17 33.47
C PHE A 213 -8.84 7.47 32.65
N THR A 214 -9.94 8.11 32.32
CA THR A 214 -9.97 9.37 31.54
C THR A 214 -10.82 10.44 32.21
N SER A 215 -11.05 10.33 33.54
CA SER A 215 -11.87 11.26 34.29
C SER A 215 -11.31 12.69 34.24
N ASP A 216 -9.99 12.83 34.17
CA ASP A 216 -9.23 14.07 34.08
C ASP A 216 -9.07 14.60 32.62
N LYS A 217 -9.56 13.87 31.60
CA LYS A 217 -9.36 14.22 30.20
C LYS A 217 -10.59 14.90 29.60
N ILE A 218 -10.32 15.87 28.72
CA ILE A 218 -11.35 16.49 27.88
C ILE A 218 -11.90 15.46 26.92
N LYS A 219 -13.22 15.32 26.89
CA LYS A 219 -13.94 14.43 25.94
C LYS A 219 -14.60 15.28 24.88
N PHE A 220 -14.50 14.80 23.64
CA PHE A 220 -15.12 15.41 22.48
C PHE A 220 -15.65 14.34 21.51
N PHE A 221 -16.50 14.71 20.58
CA PHE A 221 -17.18 13.81 19.66
C PHE A 221 -17.08 14.35 18.22
N PRO A 222 -16.83 13.48 17.23
CA PRO A 222 -16.40 12.08 17.41
C PRO A 222 -14.95 11.99 17.88
N SER A 223 -14.62 10.91 18.57
CA SER A 223 -13.26 10.63 19.04
C SER A 223 -12.92 9.15 18.98
N VAL A 224 -11.62 8.84 18.96
CA VAL A 224 -11.10 7.47 19.08
C VAL A 224 -10.31 7.35 20.38
N TRP A 225 -10.73 6.42 21.21
CA TRP A 225 -10.07 6.14 22.48
C TRP A 225 -9.09 4.98 22.29
N HIS A 226 -7.81 5.27 22.34
CA HIS A 226 -6.74 4.32 22.14
C HIS A 226 -6.12 3.90 23.47
N GLU A 227 -6.25 2.62 23.82
CA GLU A 227 -5.54 2.00 24.94
C GLU A 227 -4.21 1.42 24.44
N ASN A 228 -3.08 1.90 24.97
CA ASN A 228 -1.77 1.38 24.65
C ASN A 228 -1.45 0.09 25.43
N LYS A 229 -0.28 -0.51 25.19
CA LYS A 229 0.14 -1.76 25.87
C LYS A 229 0.32 -1.59 27.39
N SER A 230 0.56 -0.38 27.87
CA SER A 230 0.71 -0.05 29.29
C SER A 230 -0.63 0.30 29.96
N GLY A 231 -1.76 0.21 29.23
CA GLY A 231 -3.09 0.52 29.74
C GLY A 231 -3.46 2.00 29.73
N ASN A 232 -2.57 2.89 29.28
CA ASN A 232 -2.89 4.33 29.17
C ASN A 232 -3.86 4.56 28.00
N ILE A 233 -4.86 5.42 28.23
CA ILE A 233 -5.89 5.75 27.25
C ILE A 233 -5.68 7.17 26.73
N SER A 234 -5.59 7.32 25.43
CA SER A 234 -5.59 8.61 24.73
C SER A 234 -6.92 8.83 24.04
N ILE A 235 -7.46 10.05 24.08
CA ILE A 235 -8.65 10.47 23.34
C ILE A 235 -8.16 11.32 22.17
N LEU A 236 -8.44 10.90 20.94
CA LEU A 236 -7.87 11.47 19.72
C LEU A 236 -8.99 11.73 18.69
N ASP A 237 -8.80 12.71 17.84
CA ASP A 237 -9.64 13.02 16.68
C ASP A 237 -9.26 12.19 15.43
N TYR A 238 -8.34 11.23 15.60
CA TYR A 238 -7.91 10.26 14.60
C TYR A 238 -7.65 8.90 15.22
N SER A 239 -7.60 7.85 14.42
CA SER A 239 -7.20 6.50 14.83
C SER A 239 -5.68 6.34 14.82
N CYS A 240 -5.13 5.58 15.77
CA CYS A 240 -3.80 5.02 15.60
C CYS A 240 -3.79 3.99 14.46
N ALA A 241 -2.60 3.63 13.97
CA ALA A 241 -2.46 2.62 12.94
C ALA A 241 -3.18 1.32 13.32
N LEU A 242 -3.98 0.80 12.42
CA LEU A 242 -4.61 -0.52 12.58
C LEU A 242 -3.53 -1.60 12.68
N ARG A 243 -3.68 -2.52 13.64
CA ARG A 243 -2.71 -3.58 13.94
C ARG A 243 -3.40 -4.94 14.00
N THR A 244 -2.81 -5.92 13.33
CA THR A 244 -3.34 -7.30 13.29
C THR A 244 -3.33 -8.01 14.64
N GLY A 245 -2.30 -7.80 15.45
CA GLY A 245 -2.10 -8.47 16.75
C GLY A 245 -2.56 -7.66 17.97
N ALA A 246 -3.28 -6.54 17.79
CA ALA A 246 -3.77 -5.75 18.92
C ALA A 246 -5.00 -6.39 19.57
N SER A 247 -5.23 -6.08 20.86
CA SER A 247 -6.44 -6.51 21.58
C SER A 247 -7.71 -6.04 20.84
N TYR A 248 -8.81 -6.75 21.06
CA TYR A 248 -10.05 -6.46 20.31
C TYR A 248 -10.60 -5.06 20.60
N ASN A 249 -10.37 -4.54 21.81
CA ASN A 249 -10.88 -3.25 22.27
C ASN A 249 -9.80 -2.16 22.38
N TYR A 250 -8.65 -2.29 21.72
CA TYR A 250 -7.58 -1.28 21.83
C TYR A 250 -7.95 0.08 21.22
N LEU A 251 -8.91 0.09 20.31
CA LEU A 251 -9.53 1.30 19.74
C LEU A 251 -11.03 1.24 19.95
N LEU A 252 -11.59 2.25 20.57
CA LEU A 252 -13.03 2.42 20.67
C LEU A 252 -13.44 3.80 20.15
N VAL A 253 -14.44 3.84 19.30
CA VAL A 253 -15.12 5.06 18.89
C VAL A 253 -15.88 5.59 20.10
N ASN A 254 -15.65 6.85 20.45
CA ASN A 254 -16.25 7.56 21.58
C ASN A 254 -16.06 6.86 22.95
N GLY A 255 -15.10 5.93 23.05
CA GLY A 255 -14.90 5.12 24.24
C GLY A 255 -15.89 3.97 24.40
N GLU A 256 -16.83 3.77 23.49
CA GLU A 256 -17.98 2.88 23.63
C GLU A 256 -17.92 1.66 22.74
N ARG A 257 -17.59 1.80 21.47
CA ARG A 257 -17.71 0.72 20.48
C ARG A 257 -16.47 0.54 19.59
N ARG A 258 -16.35 -0.63 19.05
CA ARG A 258 -15.34 -0.95 18.02
C ARG A 258 -15.73 -0.37 16.67
N PHE A 259 -14.75 -0.18 15.81
CA PHE A 259 -15.01 0.10 14.39
C PHE A 259 -15.70 -1.09 13.72
N THR A 260 -16.66 -0.80 12.85
CA THR A 260 -17.28 -1.79 11.97
C THR A 260 -16.32 -2.19 10.84
N PRO A 261 -16.58 -3.29 10.11
CA PRO A 261 -15.82 -3.66 8.91
C PRO A 261 -15.76 -2.55 7.87
N ARG A 262 -16.86 -1.81 7.67
CA ARG A 262 -16.92 -0.69 6.72
C ARG A 262 -16.07 0.47 7.17
N GLU A 263 -16.15 0.86 8.42
CA GLU A 263 -15.33 1.91 9.01
C GLU A 263 -13.83 1.59 8.97
N LEU A 264 -13.45 0.32 9.19
CA LEU A 264 -12.07 -0.14 9.08
C LEU A 264 -11.53 0.00 7.64
N LEU A 265 -12.35 -0.30 6.62
CA LEU A 265 -12.00 -0.09 5.22
C LEU A 265 -11.90 1.40 4.89
N ARG A 266 -12.85 2.23 5.35
CA ARG A 266 -12.81 3.69 5.17
C ARG A 266 -11.59 4.33 5.84
N LEU A 267 -11.14 3.83 7.01
CA LEU A 267 -9.89 4.25 7.65
C LEU A 267 -8.64 4.01 6.79
N GLN A 268 -8.69 3.04 5.86
CA GLN A 268 -7.64 2.81 4.88
C GLN A 268 -7.94 3.49 3.52
N GLY A 269 -9.11 4.15 3.39
CA GLY A 269 -9.50 4.85 2.17
C GLY A 269 -10.00 3.95 1.05
N PHE A 270 -10.49 2.73 1.39
CA PHE A 270 -11.19 1.89 0.43
C PHE A 270 -12.57 2.49 0.12
N PRO A 271 -13.07 2.39 -1.12
CA PRO A 271 -14.37 2.92 -1.50
C PRO A 271 -15.53 2.13 -0.86
N ASP A 272 -16.67 2.75 -0.70
CA ASP A 272 -17.85 2.10 -0.11
C ASP A 272 -18.41 0.95 -0.98
N SER A 273 -18.11 0.95 -2.27
CA SER A 273 -18.42 -0.15 -3.19
C SER A 273 -17.56 -1.40 -2.95
N TYR A 274 -16.49 -1.29 -2.14
CA TYR A 274 -15.60 -2.41 -1.86
C TYR A 274 -16.34 -3.51 -1.09
N LYS A 275 -16.37 -4.72 -1.64
CA LYS A 275 -17.15 -5.86 -1.12
C LYS A 275 -16.50 -6.47 0.11
N ILE A 276 -17.29 -6.75 1.12
CA ILE A 276 -16.91 -7.45 2.36
C ILE A 276 -17.46 -8.88 2.28
N VAL A 277 -16.58 -9.86 2.11
CA VAL A 277 -16.95 -11.28 1.90
C VAL A 277 -16.37 -12.23 2.94
N VAL A 278 -15.76 -11.68 3.98
CA VAL A 278 -15.15 -12.43 5.08
C VAL A 278 -15.64 -11.89 6.43
N SER A 279 -15.31 -12.58 7.51
CA SER A 279 -15.72 -12.18 8.86
C SER A 279 -15.12 -10.83 9.30
N THR A 280 -15.75 -10.19 10.28
CA THR A 280 -15.24 -8.96 10.93
C THR A 280 -13.80 -9.13 11.42
N GLN A 281 -13.45 -10.29 11.97
CA GLN A 281 -12.10 -10.57 12.44
C GLN A 281 -11.10 -10.55 11.28
N GLU A 282 -11.47 -11.14 10.13
CA GLU A 282 -10.62 -11.14 8.95
C GLU A 282 -10.48 -9.75 8.33
N ILE A 283 -11.55 -8.96 8.22
CA ILE A 283 -11.46 -7.55 7.76
C ILE A 283 -10.52 -6.75 8.66
N ARG A 284 -10.61 -6.93 9.96
CA ARG A 284 -9.71 -6.27 10.91
C ARG A 284 -8.24 -6.65 10.68
N ARG A 285 -7.96 -7.93 10.40
CA ARG A 285 -6.63 -8.42 10.06
C ARG A 285 -6.16 -7.87 8.71
N GLN A 286 -7.00 -7.93 7.71
CA GLN A 286 -6.72 -7.47 6.35
C GLN A 286 -6.46 -5.97 6.29
N THR A 287 -7.29 -5.15 6.94
CA THR A 287 -7.08 -3.69 7.00
C THR A 287 -5.85 -3.31 7.81
N GLY A 288 -5.50 -4.09 8.84
CA GLY A 288 -4.24 -3.94 9.58
C GLY A 288 -3.00 -4.15 8.71
N ASN A 289 -3.05 -5.11 7.78
CA ASN A 289 -1.97 -5.42 6.82
C ASN A 289 -2.01 -4.52 5.57
N SER A 290 -3.12 -3.86 5.29
CA SER A 290 -3.28 -3.06 4.08
C SER A 290 -2.58 -1.70 4.17
N VAL A 291 -2.71 -0.90 3.12
CA VAL A 291 -2.11 0.43 2.96
C VAL A 291 -3.17 1.53 3.00
N ALA A 292 -2.74 2.77 3.19
CA ALA A 292 -3.58 3.96 3.02
C ALA A 292 -3.76 4.25 1.51
N VAL A 293 -4.89 3.86 0.94
CA VAL A 293 -5.17 3.98 -0.50
C VAL A 293 -5.00 5.40 -1.05
N PRO A 294 -5.47 6.50 -0.39
CA PRO A 294 -5.24 7.85 -0.87
C PRO A 294 -3.77 8.25 -0.94
N MET A 295 -2.93 7.77 -0.02
CA MET A 295 -1.49 7.99 -0.04
C MET A 295 -0.85 7.33 -1.27
N ILE A 296 -1.19 6.08 -1.55
CA ILE A 296 -0.72 5.36 -2.74
C ILE A 296 -1.24 6.03 -4.02
N ARG A 297 -2.49 6.52 -4.03
CA ARG A 297 -3.08 7.23 -5.18
C ARG A 297 -2.27 8.46 -5.59
N MET A 298 -1.84 9.29 -4.64
CA MET A 298 -1.01 10.46 -4.94
C MET A 298 0.36 10.08 -5.52
N VAL A 299 0.97 8.99 -5.00
CA VAL A 299 2.22 8.45 -5.54
C VAL A 299 2.02 7.89 -6.95
N ALA A 300 0.96 7.11 -7.16
CA ALA A 300 0.62 6.51 -8.46
C ALA A 300 0.39 7.59 -9.53
N GLN A 301 -0.32 8.67 -9.21
CA GLN A 301 -0.54 9.81 -10.12
C GLN A 301 0.77 10.48 -10.56
N LYS A 302 1.76 10.60 -9.65
CA LYS A 302 3.08 11.12 -10.03
C LYS A 302 3.85 10.15 -10.93
N ILE A 303 3.80 8.86 -10.65
CA ILE A 303 4.39 7.83 -11.52
C ILE A 303 3.72 7.89 -12.91
N ASP A 304 2.39 7.96 -12.96
CA ASP A 304 1.60 8.06 -14.20
C ASP A 304 2.02 9.28 -15.04
N SER A 305 2.10 10.46 -14.43
CA SER A 305 2.48 11.68 -15.13
C SER A 305 3.86 11.60 -15.80
N ILE A 306 4.81 10.88 -15.16
CA ILE A 306 6.16 10.68 -15.68
C ILE A 306 6.14 9.67 -16.84
N LEU A 307 5.50 8.53 -16.68
CA LEU A 307 5.50 7.48 -17.70
C LEU A 307 4.75 7.92 -18.97
N ARG A 308 3.57 8.58 -18.83
CA ARG A 308 2.80 9.07 -19.98
C ARG A 308 3.45 10.27 -20.69
N SER A 309 4.25 11.07 -20.01
CA SER A 309 4.97 12.17 -20.66
C SER A 309 5.94 11.68 -21.75
N LYS A 310 6.51 10.49 -21.58
CA LYS A 310 7.37 9.84 -22.59
C LYS A 310 6.60 9.30 -23.77
N GLU A 311 5.45 8.69 -23.55
CA GLU A 311 4.63 8.16 -24.65
C GLU A 311 4.17 9.27 -25.58
N ASN A 312 3.78 10.42 -25.03
CA ASN A 312 3.40 11.61 -25.79
C ASN A 312 4.58 12.24 -26.52
N GLY A 313 5.78 12.28 -25.92
CA GLY A 313 7.02 12.76 -26.54
C GLY A 313 7.48 11.88 -27.70
N ALA A 314 7.50 10.55 -27.51
CA ALA A 314 7.89 9.58 -28.54
C ALA A 314 6.92 9.59 -29.74
N THR A 315 5.60 9.77 -29.48
CA THR A 315 4.58 9.88 -30.54
C THR A 315 4.76 11.14 -31.37
N SER A 316 5.10 12.28 -30.74
CA SER A 316 5.34 13.55 -31.43
C SER A 316 6.62 13.54 -32.26
N GLU A 317 7.68 12.90 -31.82
CA GLU A 317 8.93 12.73 -32.59
C GLU A 317 8.74 11.79 -33.80
N THR A 318 8.05 10.67 -33.60
CA THR A 318 7.74 9.73 -34.69
C THR A 318 6.81 10.36 -35.73
N GLN A 319 5.89 11.21 -35.31
CA GLN A 319 4.99 11.93 -36.21
C GLN A 319 5.73 13.06 -36.96
N ARG A 320 6.62 13.79 -36.30
CA ARG A 320 7.53 14.76 -36.95
C ARG A 320 8.48 14.09 -37.94
N PHE A 321 9.02 12.92 -37.62
CA PHE A 321 9.89 12.15 -38.51
C PHE A 321 9.13 11.70 -39.76
N LYS A 322 7.89 11.20 -39.62
CA LYS A 322 7.03 10.84 -40.76
C LYS A 322 6.63 12.05 -41.60
N GLU A 323 6.35 13.20 -41.01
CA GLU A 323 6.04 14.43 -41.75
C GLU A 323 7.27 15.00 -42.48
N THR A 324 8.45 14.89 -41.89
CA THR A 324 9.69 15.42 -42.46
C THR A 324 10.27 14.54 -43.55
N TYR A 325 10.18 13.20 -43.42
CA TYR A 325 10.77 12.24 -44.35
C TYR A 325 9.75 11.56 -45.27
N GLY A 326 8.47 11.50 -44.89
CA GLY A 326 7.40 10.95 -45.74
C GLY A 326 7.10 11.81 -46.97
N LYS A 327 7.43 13.08 -46.97
CA LYS A 327 7.29 13.99 -48.10
C LYS A 327 8.42 13.89 -49.18
N ARG A 328 9.50 13.14 -48.87
CA ARG A 328 10.63 12.95 -49.81
C ARG A 328 10.54 11.76 -50.75
N VAL A 329 9.52 10.90 -50.56
CA VAL A 329 9.38 9.66 -51.38
C VAL A 329 8.32 9.79 -52.49
N ILE A 330 7.62 10.93 -52.59
CA ILE A 330 6.57 11.13 -53.63
C ILE A 330 7.03 12.12 -54.74
N SER A 331 8.30 12.53 -54.75
CA SER A 331 8.85 13.38 -55.81
C SER A 331 10.20 12.82 -56.28
N ALA A 332 10.20 11.62 -56.87
CA ALA A 332 11.27 11.11 -57.73
C ALA A 332 10.64 10.17 -58.76
#